data_98157ad5899cb80ef0f40b0800ebd7b3
#
_entry.id   98157ad5899cb80ef0f40b0800ebd7b3
#
_cell.length_a   1.000
_cell.length_b   1.000
_cell.length_c   1.000
_cell.angle_alpha   90.00
_cell.angle_beta   90.00
_cell.angle_gamma   90.00
#
_symmetry.space_group_name_H-M   'P 1'
#
loop_
_entity.id
_entity.type
_entity.pdbx_description
1 polymer ?
#
loop_
_entity_poly.entity_id
_entity_poly.type
_entity_poly.pdbx_seq_one_letter_code
_entity_poly.pdbx_strand_id
1 'polypeptide(L)'
;MLSASAIYGADNEIYVDQSGSGANIDLEQLGICNIIGGINSTAGSLTAFDLDGTTMTLDINMIGATNKFLGDINADNFTGLYNFTGGTNTFTIQVDPTNTYSTDGSDQNIAVTGSSNTFTLNQGTTALAASLNLDWIIQGSNNTVTSNINIDGATNYMDIDGSDNAVTYTGTGVNASAGGYFYLDHTGGQRTFNISQLSTQDNDWLKIISVGGNAASTVCVIQNDQGTSTSC
;
A
#
# COMPACT_ATOMS: atom_id res chain seq x y z
N MET A 1 -1.64 -13.08 -21.40
CA MET A 1 -0.82 -11.89 -21.21
C MET A 1 -1.57 -10.73 -21.85
N LEU A 2 -2.06 -9.81 -21.06
CA LEU A 2 -2.67 -8.58 -21.56
C LEU A 2 -1.60 -7.49 -21.45
N SER A 3 -1.08 -7.01 -22.55
CA SER A 3 -0.16 -5.88 -22.57
C SER A 3 -0.89 -4.66 -23.13
N ALA A 4 -1.00 -3.61 -22.35
CA ALA A 4 -1.48 -2.33 -22.84
C ALA A 4 -0.29 -1.52 -23.36
N SER A 5 -0.41 -0.98 -24.55
CA SER A 5 0.57 -0.03 -25.09
C SER A 5 0.48 1.30 -24.34
N ALA A 6 1.62 1.98 -24.17
CA ALA A 6 1.66 3.30 -23.56
C ALA A 6 0.70 4.28 -24.27
N ILE A 7 -0.19 4.88 -23.51
CA ILE A 7 -1.14 5.88 -24.01
C ILE A 7 -0.61 7.25 -23.57
N TYR A 8 -0.31 8.09 -24.54
CA TYR A 8 0.10 9.47 -24.31
C TYR A 8 -1.12 10.40 -24.38
N GLY A 9 -1.46 11.01 -23.27
CA GLY A 9 -2.55 11.97 -23.23
C GLY A 9 -2.82 12.48 -21.81
N ALA A 10 -3.65 13.48 -21.72
CA ALA A 10 -4.29 13.87 -20.47
C ALA A 10 -5.64 13.17 -20.38
N ASP A 11 -6.05 12.82 -19.17
CA ASP A 11 -7.35 12.21 -18.87
C ASP A 11 -7.59 10.82 -19.52
N ASN A 12 -6.56 9.98 -19.58
CA ASN A 12 -6.75 8.59 -19.98
C ASN A 12 -7.27 7.76 -18.82
N GLU A 13 -8.24 6.92 -19.12
CA GLU A 13 -8.84 6.01 -18.14
C GLU A 13 -8.66 4.56 -18.59
N ILE A 14 -8.21 3.71 -17.67
CA ILE A 14 -8.07 2.26 -17.87
C ILE A 14 -8.88 1.55 -16.79
N TYR A 15 -9.76 0.66 -17.24
CA TYR A 15 -10.53 -0.22 -16.37
C TYR A 15 -10.19 -1.66 -16.69
N VAL A 16 -9.95 -2.46 -15.69
CA VAL A 16 -9.67 -3.89 -15.84
C VAL A 16 -10.52 -4.64 -14.83
N ASP A 17 -11.25 -5.60 -15.32
CA ASP A 17 -11.97 -6.58 -14.54
C ASP A 17 -11.46 -7.96 -15.00
N GLN A 18 -10.76 -8.64 -14.12
CA GLN A 18 -10.10 -9.90 -14.41
C GLN A 18 -10.40 -10.93 -13.33
N SER A 19 -11.06 -12.00 -13.71
CA SER A 19 -11.31 -13.14 -12.83
C SER A 19 -10.61 -14.41 -13.32
N GLY A 20 -10.18 -15.24 -12.37
CA GLY A 20 -9.52 -16.51 -12.65
C GLY A 20 -8.11 -16.58 -12.06
N SER A 21 -7.33 -17.57 -12.48
CA SER A 21 -5.98 -17.80 -11.95
C SER A 21 -4.89 -17.59 -12.99
N GLY A 22 -3.68 -17.23 -12.53
CA GLY A 22 -2.50 -17.10 -13.37
C GLY A 22 -2.50 -15.86 -14.26
N ALA A 23 -3.25 -14.83 -13.95
CA ALA A 23 -3.23 -13.58 -14.70
C ALA A 23 -1.89 -12.85 -14.51
N ASN A 24 -1.37 -12.32 -15.61
CA ASN A 24 -0.23 -11.42 -15.60
C ASN A 24 -0.66 -10.14 -16.33
N ILE A 25 -0.71 -9.05 -15.59
CA ILE A 25 -1.20 -7.75 -16.05
C ILE A 25 -0.06 -6.74 -15.91
N ASP A 26 0.26 -6.10 -17.00
CA ASP A 26 1.29 -5.07 -17.10
C ASP A 26 0.64 -3.82 -17.72
N LEU A 27 0.62 -2.73 -16.96
CA LEU A 27 0.01 -1.46 -17.34
C LEU A 27 1.00 -0.32 -17.18
N GLU A 28 1.23 0.40 -18.27
CA GLU A 28 2.03 1.62 -18.27
C GLU A 28 1.19 2.82 -18.68
N GLN A 29 1.19 3.87 -17.86
CA GLN A 29 0.59 5.15 -18.18
C GLN A 29 1.60 6.29 -18.05
N LEU A 30 1.73 7.06 -19.12
CA LEU A 30 2.59 8.23 -19.20
C LEU A 30 1.76 9.50 -19.40
N GLY A 31 2.01 10.52 -18.62
CA GLY A 31 1.31 11.80 -18.75
C GLY A 31 0.71 12.30 -17.44
N ILE A 32 -0.23 13.19 -17.55
CA ILE A 32 -0.89 13.81 -16.39
C ILE A 32 -2.37 13.45 -16.36
N CYS A 33 -2.96 13.47 -15.17
CA CYS A 33 -4.40 13.24 -14.96
C CYS A 33 -4.88 11.85 -15.46
N ASN A 34 -4.01 10.85 -15.50
CA ASN A 34 -4.40 9.50 -15.89
C ASN A 34 -5.07 8.77 -14.73
N ILE A 35 -5.99 7.88 -15.05
CA ILE A 35 -6.73 7.10 -14.08
C ILE A 35 -6.64 5.62 -14.45
N ILE A 36 -6.22 4.80 -13.51
CA ILE A 36 -6.38 3.34 -13.57
C ILE A 36 -7.33 2.95 -12.45
N GLY A 37 -8.45 2.33 -12.81
CA GLY A 37 -9.55 2.08 -11.90
C GLY A 37 -10.34 3.35 -11.58
N GLY A 38 -11.65 3.24 -11.52
CA GLY A 38 -12.51 4.39 -11.32
C GLY A 38 -12.72 4.74 -9.86
N ILE A 39 -13.02 6.00 -9.60
CA ILE A 39 -13.28 6.52 -8.25
C ILE A 39 -14.75 6.44 -7.87
N ASN A 40 -15.59 5.84 -8.64
CA ASN A 40 -17.02 5.91 -8.38
C ASN A 40 -17.56 4.58 -7.90
N SER A 41 -17.67 4.46 -6.62
CA SER A 41 -18.35 3.35 -5.93
C SER A 41 -19.89 3.35 -6.09
N THR A 42 -20.42 3.95 -7.12
CA THR A 42 -21.86 3.92 -7.36
C THR A 42 -22.22 2.62 -8.05
N ALA A 43 -23.12 1.86 -7.46
CA ALA A 43 -23.59 0.59 -8.00
C ALA A 43 -23.95 0.71 -9.50
N GLY A 44 -23.29 -0.10 -10.34
CA GLY A 44 -23.51 -0.12 -11.79
C GLY A 44 -22.52 0.73 -12.59
N SER A 45 -21.54 1.37 -11.98
CA SER A 45 -20.48 2.04 -12.70
C SER A 45 -19.33 1.04 -12.95
N LEU A 46 -18.89 0.95 -14.18
CA LEU A 46 -17.73 0.16 -14.63
C LEU A 46 -16.44 0.82 -14.11
N THR A 47 -16.16 0.73 -12.82
CA THR A 47 -15.25 1.68 -12.20
C THR A 47 -14.20 1.03 -11.33
N ALA A 48 -13.85 -0.21 -11.59
CA ALA A 48 -12.81 -0.84 -10.80
C ALA A 48 -11.65 -1.27 -11.68
N PHE A 49 -10.46 -1.20 -11.11
CA PHE A 49 -9.43 -2.15 -11.39
C PHE A 49 -9.68 -3.29 -10.42
N ASP A 50 -10.27 -4.37 -10.90
CA ASP A 50 -10.76 -5.49 -10.10
C ASP A 50 -10.06 -6.78 -10.53
N LEU A 51 -9.39 -7.43 -9.58
CA LEU A 51 -8.70 -8.70 -9.78
C LEU A 51 -9.21 -9.73 -8.79
N ASP A 52 -9.83 -10.79 -9.32
CA ASP A 52 -10.31 -11.91 -8.53
C ASP A 52 -9.62 -13.22 -8.88
N GLY A 53 -8.95 -13.87 -7.94
CA GLY A 53 -8.42 -15.23 -8.21
C GLY A 53 -7.18 -15.60 -7.46
N THR A 54 -6.30 -16.37 -8.10
CA THR A 54 -5.08 -16.89 -7.46
C THR A 54 -3.88 -16.80 -8.39
N THR A 55 -2.69 -16.65 -7.81
CA THR A 55 -1.41 -16.65 -8.54
C THR A 55 -1.39 -15.56 -9.63
N MET A 56 -1.70 -14.35 -9.24
CA MET A 56 -1.73 -13.21 -10.15
C MET A 56 -0.49 -12.33 -9.98
N THR A 57 -0.06 -11.73 -11.08
CA THR A 57 0.97 -10.69 -11.09
C THR A 57 0.41 -9.42 -11.70
N LEU A 58 0.62 -8.32 -11.01
CA LEU A 58 0.25 -6.99 -11.44
C LEU A 58 1.48 -6.10 -11.45
N ASP A 59 1.82 -5.52 -12.60
CA ASP A 59 2.86 -4.52 -12.75
C ASP A 59 2.23 -3.21 -13.24
N ILE A 60 2.31 -2.19 -12.41
CA ILE A 60 1.75 -0.86 -12.69
C ILE A 60 2.87 0.15 -12.72
N ASN A 61 3.03 0.83 -13.85
CA ASN A 61 3.96 1.92 -14.01
C ASN A 61 3.21 3.20 -14.40
N MET A 62 3.15 4.16 -13.49
CA MET A 62 2.49 5.45 -13.74
C MET A 62 3.50 6.59 -13.61
N ILE A 63 3.73 7.30 -14.70
CA ILE A 63 4.69 8.41 -14.78
C ILE A 63 3.97 9.71 -15.12
N GLY A 64 4.07 10.69 -14.23
CA GLY A 64 3.47 12.00 -14.41
C GLY A 64 2.84 12.54 -13.13
N ALA A 65 2.06 13.59 -13.25
CA ALA A 65 1.45 14.23 -12.10
C ALA A 65 -0.08 14.09 -12.10
N THR A 66 -0.68 14.18 -10.93
CA THR A 66 -2.14 14.12 -10.73
C THR A 66 -2.78 12.83 -11.25
N ASN A 67 -2.00 11.75 -11.30
CA ASN A 67 -2.50 10.43 -11.67
C ASN A 67 -3.22 9.77 -10.49
N LYS A 68 -4.14 8.88 -10.81
CA LYS A 68 -4.90 8.13 -9.81
C LYS A 68 -4.89 6.64 -10.13
N PHE A 69 -4.65 5.85 -9.11
CA PHE A 69 -4.82 4.40 -9.15
C PHE A 69 -5.76 3.97 -8.03
N LEU A 70 -6.75 3.18 -8.38
CA LEU A 70 -7.61 2.50 -7.43
C LEU A 70 -7.69 1.02 -7.81
N GLY A 71 -7.05 0.16 -7.03
CA GLY A 71 -7.08 -1.29 -7.21
C GLY A 71 -7.88 -1.98 -6.12
N ASP A 72 -8.74 -2.89 -6.52
CA ASP A 72 -9.42 -3.85 -5.67
C ASP A 72 -8.94 -5.25 -6.07
N ILE A 73 -8.28 -5.94 -5.14
CA ILE A 73 -7.53 -7.15 -5.43
C ILE A 73 -7.93 -8.22 -4.42
N ASN A 74 -8.63 -9.23 -4.91
CA ASN A 74 -9.06 -10.39 -4.15
C ASN A 74 -8.27 -11.62 -4.65
N ALA A 75 -7.01 -11.76 -4.21
CA ALA A 75 -6.13 -12.78 -4.77
C ALA A 75 -5.20 -13.41 -3.75
N ASP A 76 -5.10 -14.74 -3.80
CA ASP A 76 -4.06 -15.50 -3.13
C ASP A 76 -2.79 -15.58 -3.96
N ASN A 77 -1.63 -15.65 -3.32
CA ASN A 77 -0.32 -15.69 -3.99
C ASN A 77 -0.20 -14.56 -5.04
N PHE A 78 -0.50 -13.38 -4.61
CA PHE A 78 -0.49 -12.18 -5.45
C PHE A 78 0.88 -11.51 -5.41
N THR A 79 1.38 -11.11 -6.57
CA THR A 79 2.58 -10.28 -6.68
C THR A 79 2.20 -8.93 -7.28
N GLY A 80 2.39 -7.87 -6.53
CA GLY A 80 2.15 -6.50 -6.96
C GLY A 80 3.46 -5.72 -7.09
N LEU A 81 3.70 -5.15 -8.26
CA LEU A 81 4.81 -4.24 -8.54
C LEU A 81 4.22 -2.88 -8.92
N TYR A 82 4.52 -1.88 -8.13
CA TYR A 82 3.94 -0.55 -8.34
C TYR A 82 5.05 0.50 -8.41
N ASN A 83 5.18 1.15 -9.55
CA ASN A 83 6.12 2.23 -9.78
C ASN A 83 5.39 3.53 -10.08
N PHE A 84 5.49 4.47 -9.17
CA PHE A 84 4.82 5.75 -9.29
C PHE A 84 5.85 6.89 -9.32
N THR A 85 5.93 7.59 -10.43
CA THR A 85 6.88 8.70 -10.60
C THR A 85 6.13 10.00 -10.89
N GLY A 86 6.37 11.02 -10.08
CA GLY A 86 5.76 12.34 -10.24
C GLY A 86 5.12 12.85 -8.95
N GLY A 87 4.40 13.93 -9.03
CA GLY A 87 3.83 14.57 -7.86
C GLY A 87 2.31 14.69 -7.87
N THR A 88 1.73 14.86 -6.70
CA THR A 88 0.28 15.04 -6.50
C THR A 88 -0.56 13.83 -6.98
N ASN A 89 0.02 12.65 -6.97
CA ASN A 89 -0.68 11.43 -7.35
C ASN A 89 -1.45 10.84 -6.15
N THR A 90 -2.52 10.13 -6.43
CA THR A 90 -3.32 9.43 -5.41
C THR A 90 -3.42 7.96 -5.78
N PHE A 91 -2.98 7.10 -4.86
CA PHE A 91 -2.97 5.66 -5.05
C PHE A 91 -3.70 4.99 -3.90
N THR A 92 -4.64 4.13 -4.24
CA THR A 92 -5.38 3.32 -3.28
C THR A 92 -5.33 1.87 -3.74
N ILE A 93 -4.79 1.02 -2.88
CA ILE A 93 -4.69 -0.41 -3.11
C ILE A 93 -5.48 -1.09 -2.00
N GLN A 94 -6.46 -1.88 -2.38
CA GLN A 94 -7.24 -2.71 -1.47
C GLN A 94 -6.96 -4.16 -1.85
N VAL A 95 -6.44 -4.94 -0.91
CA VAL A 95 -6.17 -6.36 -1.10
C VAL A 95 -7.04 -7.14 -0.15
N ASP A 96 -7.93 -7.93 -0.70
CA ASP A 96 -8.95 -8.69 0.00
C ASP A 96 -9.76 -7.87 1.04
N PRO A 97 -10.36 -6.74 0.64
CA PRO A 97 -11.04 -5.85 1.58
C PRO A 97 -12.30 -6.47 2.20
N THR A 98 -12.83 -7.53 1.61
CA THR A 98 -14.01 -8.25 2.10
C THR A 98 -13.67 -9.58 2.73
N ASN A 99 -12.39 -9.95 2.75
CA ASN A 99 -11.93 -11.25 3.22
C ASN A 99 -12.60 -12.45 2.51
N THR A 100 -12.78 -12.32 1.22
CA THR A 100 -13.39 -13.37 0.38
C THR A 100 -12.36 -14.42 -0.01
N TYR A 101 -11.11 -14.00 -0.20
CA TYR A 101 -9.96 -14.85 -0.47
C TYR A 101 -8.89 -14.65 0.60
N SER A 102 -8.12 -15.69 0.86
CA SER A 102 -6.94 -15.60 1.71
C SER A 102 -5.88 -14.77 0.99
N THR A 103 -5.22 -13.86 1.66
CA THR A 103 -4.10 -13.12 1.10
C THR A 103 -2.76 -13.81 1.32
N ASP A 104 -2.79 -15.10 1.55
CA ASP A 104 -1.61 -15.94 1.80
C ASP A 104 -0.58 -15.82 0.67
N GLY A 105 0.67 -15.57 1.05
CA GLY A 105 1.77 -15.53 0.12
C GLY A 105 1.82 -14.30 -0.79
N SER A 106 1.18 -13.22 -0.43
CA SER A 106 1.24 -11.98 -1.21
C SER A 106 2.58 -11.27 -1.03
N ASP A 107 3.14 -10.81 -2.15
CA ASP A 107 4.38 -10.04 -2.21
C ASP A 107 4.11 -8.73 -2.95
N GLN A 108 4.33 -7.60 -2.30
CA GLN A 108 4.02 -6.29 -2.86
C GLN A 108 5.21 -5.33 -2.71
N ASN A 109 5.63 -4.77 -3.83
CA ASN A 109 6.68 -3.78 -3.91
C ASN A 109 6.11 -2.45 -4.41
N ILE A 110 6.23 -1.41 -3.61
CA ILE A 110 5.70 -0.08 -3.94
C ILE A 110 6.84 0.92 -3.96
N ALA A 111 7.21 1.37 -5.15
CA ALA A 111 8.24 2.37 -5.38
C ALA A 111 7.62 3.69 -5.79
N VAL A 112 7.96 4.75 -5.06
CA VAL A 112 7.44 6.09 -5.29
C VAL A 112 8.58 7.07 -5.41
N THR A 113 8.60 7.82 -6.49
CA THR A 113 9.55 8.93 -6.68
C THR A 113 8.79 10.21 -6.95
N GLY A 114 8.84 11.16 -6.01
CA GLY A 114 8.15 12.45 -6.17
C GLY A 114 7.55 12.97 -4.88
N SER A 115 6.87 14.08 -4.97
CA SER A 115 6.40 14.79 -3.78
C SER A 115 4.89 15.03 -3.80
N SER A 116 4.34 15.22 -2.62
CA SER A 116 2.90 15.50 -2.42
C SER A 116 1.98 14.37 -2.91
N ASN A 117 2.44 13.15 -2.86
CA ASN A 117 1.63 11.99 -3.21
C ASN A 117 0.87 11.45 -1.99
N THR A 118 -0.28 10.85 -2.23
CA THR A 118 -1.09 10.19 -1.21
C THR A 118 -1.24 8.70 -1.54
N PHE A 119 -0.87 7.86 -0.59
CA PHE A 119 -0.93 6.41 -0.71
C PHE A 119 -1.82 5.82 0.37
N THR A 120 -2.67 4.89 -0.02
CA THR A 120 -3.46 4.10 0.91
C THR A 120 -3.37 2.63 0.52
N LEU A 121 -2.94 1.79 1.44
CA LEU A 121 -3.01 0.35 1.32
C LEU A 121 -3.89 -0.20 2.44
N ASN A 122 -4.90 -0.95 2.06
CA ASN A 122 -5.70 -1.74 3.00
C ASN A 122 -5.58 -3.21 2.60
N GLN A 123 -5.14 -4.05 3.52
CA GLN A 123 -4.97 -5.47 3.25
C GLN A 123 -5.54 -6.33 4.35
N GLY A 124 -6.42 -7.25 4.00
CA GLY A 124 -7.04 -8.22 4.89
C GLY A 124 -7.70 -7.56 6.10
N THR A 125 -8.52 -6.56 5.91
CA THR A 125 -9.00 -5.65 6.98
C THR A 125 -9.88 -6.30 8.04
N THR A 126 -10.24 -7.57 7.90
CA THR A 126 -11.07 -8.29 8.88
C THR A 126 -10.63 -9.72 9.13
N ALA A 127 -9.60 -10.23 8.47
CA ALA A 127 -8.98 -11.53 8.74
C ALA A 127 -7.58 -11.66 8.12
N LEU A 128 -7.02 -12.82 8.22
CA LEU A 128 -5.64 -13.20 7.97
C LEU A 128 -5.03 -12.66 6.67
N ALA A 129 -4.07 -11.75 6.78
CA ALA A 129 -3.08 -11.50 5.75
C ALA A 129 -1.84 -12.33 6.06
N ALA A 130 -1.94 -13.64 5.96
CA ALA A 130 -0.85 -14.53 6.32
C ALA A 130 0.27 -14.46 5.29
N SER A 131 1.52 -14.36 5.77
CA SER A 131 2.72 -14.38 4.93
C SER A 131 2.81 -13.24 3.90
N LEU A 132 2.26 -12.09 4.21
CA LEU A 132 2.43 -10.87 3.42
C LEU A 132 3.87 -10.37 3.52
N ASN A 133 4.50 -10.11 2.38
CA ASN A 133 5.72 -9.33 2.29
C ASN A 133 5.42 -8.00 1.59
N LEU A 134 5.73 -6.90 2.24
CA LEU A 134 5.40 -5.56 1.76
C LEU A 134 6.61 -4.64 1.87
N ASP A 135 7.13 -4.24 0.72
CA ASP A 135 8.24 -3.31 0.61
C ASP A 135 7.79 -1.97 0.04
N TRP A 136 8.07 -0.91 0.78
CA TRP A 136 7.84 0.47 0.33
C TRP A 136 9.15 1.21 0.19
N ILE A 137 9.36 1.82 -0.95
CA ILE A 137 10.46 2.74 -1.19
C ILE A 137 9.89 4.08 -1.63
N ILE A 138 9.99 5.09 -0.78
CA ILE A 138 9.39 6.40 -1.01
C ILE A 138 10.48 7.47 -1.01
N GLN A 139 10.72 8.07 -2.16
CA GLN A 139 11.70 9.13 -2.36
C GLN A 139 11.01 10.45 -2.72
N GLY A 140 11.13 11.43 -1.83
CA GLY A 140 10.52 12.74 -2.01
C GLY A 140 9.89 13.29 -0.74
N SER A 141 9.28 14.45 -0.84
CA SER A 141 8.80 15.19 0.33
C SER A 141 7.29 15.43 0.29
N ASN A 142 6.71 15.70 1.44
CA ASN A 142 5.27 15.96 1.61
C ASN A 142 4.38 14.78 1.15
N ASN A 143 4.87 13.56 1.21
CA ASN A 143 4.04 12.40 0.90
C ASN A 143 3.24 11.97 2.13
N THR A 144 2.03 11.47 1.90
CA THR A 144 1.16 10.89 2.93
C THR A 144 0.96 9.42 2.64
N VAL A 145 1.31 8.58 3.60
CA VAL A 145 1.19 7.12 3.52
C VAL A 145 0.25 6.63 4.60
N THR A 146 -0.75 5.88 4.21
CA THR A 146 -1.65 5.17 5.13
C THR A 146 -1.62 3.68 4.80
N SER A 147 -1.25 2.86 5.77
CA SER A 147 -1.21 1.41 5.61
C SER A 147 -1.98 0.76 6.75
N ASN A 148 -3.05 0.06 6.41
CA ASN A 148 -3.85 -0.72 7.34
C ASN A 148 -3.79 -2.18 6.92
N ILE A 149 -3.14 -3.02 7.70
CA ILE A 149 -2.92 -4.42 7.35
C ILE A 149 -3.20 -5.37 8.50
N ASN A 150 -3.65 -6.56 8.19
CA ASN A 150 -3.60 -7.65 9.13
C ASN A 150 -2.18 -8.21 9.17
N ILE A 151 -1.62 -8.31 10.37
CA ILE A 151 -0.18 -8.56 10.56
C ILE A 151 0.17 -10.03 10.78
N ASP A 152 -0.76 -10.94 10.71
CA ASP A 152 -0.50 -12.36 10.94
C ASP A 152 0.52 -12.91 9.92
N GLY A 153 1.77 -13.07 10.35
CA GLY A 153 2.87 -13.45 9.49
C GLY A 153 3.36 -12.38 8.49
N ALA A 154 2.89 -11.16 8.63
CA ALA A 154 3.27 -10.08 7.71
C ALA A 154 4.67 -9.52 8.01
N THR A 155 5.42 -9.23 6.95
CA THR A 155 6.64 -8.43 6.99
C THR A 155 6.39 -7.13 6.24
N ASN A 156 6.54 -6.02 6.92
CA ASN A 156 6.37 -4.70 6.32
C ASN A 156 7.65 -3.87 6.51
N TYR A 157 8.27 -3.52 5.42
CA TYR A 157 9.44 -2.66 5.37
C TYR A 157 9.11 -1.36 4.64
N MET A 158 9.41 -0.24 5.27
CA MET A 158 9.27 1.09 4.67
C MET A 158 10.59 1.83 4.70
N ASP A 159 11.06 2.24 3.55
CA ASP A 159 12.21 3.13 3.38
C ASP A 159 11.73 4.47 2.82
N ILE A 160 11.90 5.53 3.59
CA ILE A 160 11.34 6.85 3.27
C ILE A 160 12.44 7.89 3.32
N ASP A 161 12.82 8.38 2.15
CA ASP A 161 13.79 9.45 1.96
C ASP A 161 13.11 10.77 1.61
N GLY A 162 13.25 11.78 2.48
CA GLY A 162 12.70 13.12 2.24
C GLY A 162 12.09 13.75 3.48
N SER A 163 11.65 14.99 3.33
CA SER A 163 11.14 15.78 4.46
C SER A 163 9.62 15.93 4.40
N ASP A 164 9.03 16.24 5.53
CA ASP A 164 7.59 16.51 5.66
C ASP A 164 6.68 15.32 5.25
N ASN A 165 7.21 14.10 5.30
CA ASN A 165 6.42 12.91 5.04
C ASN A 165 5.58 12.52 6.27
N ALA A 166 4.34 12.12 6.03
CA ALA A 166 3.42 11.61 7.05
C ALA A 166 3.14 10.13 6.81
N VAL A 167 3.34 9.30 7.82
CA VAL A 167 3.05 7.87 7.79
C VAL A 167 2.08 7.52 8.88
N THR A 168 1.00 6.89 8.51
CA THR A 168 0.07 6.23 9.43
C THR A 168 0.08 4.73 9.11
N TYR A 169 0.54 3.94 10.04
CA TYR A 169 0.53 2.49 9.94
C TYR A 169 -0.32 1.91 11.06
N THR A 170 -1.24 1.04 10.68
CA THR A 170 -2.06 0.28 11.63
C THR A 170 -1.96 -1.20 11.28
N GLY A 171 -1.32 -1.96 12.15
CA GLY A 171 -1.32 -3.41 12.11
C GLY A 171 -2.41 -3.96 13.03
N THR A 172 -3.10 -5.01 12.63
CA THR A 172 -4.09 -5.69 13.45
C THR A 172 -3.91 -7.20 13.35
N GLY A 173 -3.54 -7.84 14.45
CA GLY A 173 -3.46 -9.29 14.54
C GLY A 173 -4.79 -9.89 15.01
N VAL A 174 -5.09 -11.08 14.54
CA VAL A 174 -6.31 -11.82 14.94
C VAL A 174 -6.04 -13.20 15.48
N ASN A 175 -4.83 -13.74 15.35
CA ASN A 175 -4.46 -15.08 15.76
C ASN A 175 -3.36 -15.11 16.82
N ALA A 176 -3.46 -16.11 17.67
CA ALA A 176 -2.56 -16.38 18.79
C ALA A 176 -1.10 -16.71 18.41
N SER A 177 -0.82 -16.99 17.18
CA SER A 177 0.52 -17.29 16.66
C SER A 177 0.98 -16.26 15.64
N ALA A 178 0.30 -15.16 15.55
CA ALA A 178 0.58 -14.11 14.60
C ALA A 178 1.80 -13.32 15.01
N GLY A 179 2.87 -13.40 14.26
CA GLY A 179 4.02 -12.51 14.36
C GLY A 179 3.97 -11.53 13.21
N GLY A 180 4.01 -10.24 13.51
CA GLY A 180 4.10 -9.19 12.50
C GLY A 180 5.41 -8.44 12.65
N TYR A 181 6.10 -8.20 11.54
CA TYR A 181 7.30 -7.39 11.51
C TYR A 181 7.03 -6.07 10.81
N PHE A 182 7.29 -4.95 11.52
CA PHE A 182 7.27 -3.63 10.93
C PHE A 182 8.63 -2.95 11.10
N TYR A 183 9.22 -2.54 10.01
CA TYR A 183 10.45 -1.78 9.99
C TYR A 183 10.29 -0.49 9.18
N LEU A 184 10.55 0.64 9.81
CA LEU A 184 10.59 1.95 9.16
C LEU A 184 12.01 2.50 9.23
N ASP A 185 12.60 2.75 8.07
CA ASP A 185 13.81 3.55 7.90
C ASP A 185 13.44 4.89 7.27
N HIS A 186 13.86 5.96 7.89
CA HIS A 186 13.57 7.30 7.41
C HIS A 186 14.80 8.19 7.45
N THR A 187 15.09 8.80 6.32
CA THR A 187 16.12 9.83 6.21
C THR A 187 15.51 11.15 5.71
N GLY A 188 15.56 12.20 6.54
CA GLY A 188 15.03 13.51 6.16
C GLY A 188 14.69 14.40 7.33
N GLY A 189 14.26 15.63 7.03
CA GLY A 189 13.75 16.57 8.04
C GLY A 189 12.26 16.33 8.30
N GLN A 190 11.66 17.14 9.11
CA GLN A 190 10.24 17.17 9.51
C GLN A 190 9.42 15.92 9.11
N ARG A 191 8.79 15.25 10.04
CA ARG A 191 8.05 14.02 9.80
C ARG A 191 6.92 13.83 10.79
N THR A 192 5.87 13.12 10.38
CA THR A 192 4.83 12.69 11.28
C THR A 192 4.63 11.19 11.12
N PHE A 193 4.90 10.42 12.17
CA PHE A 193 4.69 8.98 12.18
C PHE A 193 3.69 8.61 13.26
N ASN A 194 2.60 7.99 12.86
CA ASN A 194 1.63 7.37 13.73
C ASN A 194 1.66 5.87 13.45
N ILE A 195 2.38 5.14 14.29
CA ILE A 195 2.63 3.70 14.10
C ILE A 195 1.93 2.95 15.21
N SER A 196 1.07 2.04 14.83
CA SER A 196 0.30 1.22 15.75
C SER A 196 0.32 -0.22 15.29
N GLN A 197 0.94 -1.10 16.03
CA GLN A 197 0.91 -2.54 15.79
C GLN A 197 0.15 -3.19 16.94
N LEU A 198 -1.15 -3.29 16.77
CA LEU A 198 -2.08 -3.83 17.77
C LEU A 198 -2.16 -5.34 17.60
N SER A 199 -1.19 -6.04 18.12
CA SER A 199 -1.16 -7.48 18.07
C SER A 199 -1.81 -8.11 19.28
N THR A 200 -2.30 -9.32 19.13
CA THR A 200 -2.84 -10.11 20.23
C THR A 200 -1.87 -11.15 20.74
N GLN A 201 -0.64 -11.27 20.21
CA GLN A 201 0.28 -12.33 20.65
C GLN A 201 1.77 -12.16 20.30
N ASP A 202 2.55 -13.15 20.72
CA ASP A 202 3.98 -13.25 20.73
C ASP A 202 4.66 -13.10 19.36
N ASN A 203 5.87 -12.56 19.38
CA ASN A 203 6.79 -12.35 18.27
C ASN A 203 6.55 -11.15 17.36
N ASP A 204 5.79 -10.19 17.81
CA ASP A 204 5.72 -8.92 17.10
C ASP A 204 7.01 -8.12 17.24
N TRP A 205 7.45 -7.61 16.12
CA TRP A 205 8.66 -6.81 16.09
C TRP A 205 8.39 -5.48 15.37
N LEU A 206 8.75 -4.41 16.05
CA LEU A 206 8.59 -3.06 15.52
C LEU A 206 9.93 -2.31 15.69
N LYS A 207 10.46 -1.82 14.58
CA LYS A 207 11.67 -1.02 14.58
C LYS A 207 11.49 0.23 13.75
N ILE A 208 11.88 1.35 14.33
CA ILE A 208 11.89 2.63 13.64
C ILE A 208 13.30 3.21 13.76
N ILE A 209 13.92 3.49 12.62
CA ILE A 209 15.11 4.29 12.51
C ILE A 209 14.71 5.59 11.84
N SER A 210 15.08 6.71 12.39
CA SER A 210 14.80 8.00 11.79
C SER A 210 15.96 8.95 11.98
N VAL A 211 16.58 9.32 10.87
CA VAL A 211 17.75 10.18 10.81
C VAL A 211 17.40 11.48 10.11
N GLY A 212 17.77 12.57 10.72
CA GLY A 212 17.54 13.90 10.17
C GLY A 212 16.98 14.85 11.23
N GLY A 213 17.23 16.12 11.10
CA GLY A 213 16.93 17.08 12.13
C GLY A 213 16.36 18.37 11.59
N ASN A 214 15.12 18.62 11.87
CA ASN A 214 14.54 19.94 12.07
C ASN A 214 13.32 19.80 12.96
N ALA A 215 13.00 20.86 13.65
CA ALA A 215 12.24 20.91 14.90
C ALA A 215 10.72 20.70 14.74
N ALA A 216 10.19 19.80 14.06
CA ALA A 216 8.79 19.40 14.20
C ALA A 216 8.64 17.93 13.80
N SER A 217 8.81 17.06 14.76
CA SER A 217 8.68 15.62 14.52
C SER A 217 7.67 15.07 15.49
N THR A 218 6.62 14.47 15.00
CA THR A 218 5.73 13.64 15.80
C THR A 218 6.05 12.19 15.49
N VAL A 219 6.45 11.45 16.49
CA VAL A 219 6.60 10.00 16.40
C VAL A 219 5.79 9.41 17.54
N CYS A 220 4.71 8.78 17.21
CA CYS A 220 3.93 8.01 18.16
C CYS A 220 4.02 6.54 17.79
N VAL A 221 4.34 5.71 18.74
CA VAL A 221 4.48 4.27 18.56
C VAL A 221 3.64 3.58 19.61
N ILE A 222 2.77 2.73 19.18
CA ILE A 222 1.97 1.87 20.05
C ILE A 222 2.15 0.44 19.57
N GLN A 223 2.74 -0.39 20.40
CA GLN A 223 2.72 -1.85 20.23
C GLN A 223 2.03 -2.40 21.46
N ASN A 224 0.84 -2.90 21.30
CA ASN A 224 -0.05 -3.09 22.42
C ASN A 224 -0.70 -4.46 22.48
N ASP A 225 -0.14 -5.37 23.27
CA ASP A 225 -0.85 -6.60 23.64
C ASP A 225 -1.63 -6.46 24.95
N GLN A 226 -1.30 -5.53 25.80
CA GLN A 226 -1.96 -5.39 27.12
C GLN A 226 -1.98 -3.95 27.66
N GLY A 227 -1.67 -2.97 26.85
CA GLY A 227 -1.70 -1.58 27.27
C GLY A 227 -3.09 -0.95 27.19
N THR A 228 -3.21 0.23 27.78
CA THR A 228 -4.46 0.98 27.80
C THR A 228 -4.59 1.99 26.67
N SER A 229 -3.52 2.25 25.93
CA SER A 229 -3.53 3.20 24.82
C SER A 229 -3.71 2.47 23.48
N THR A 230 -4.67 2.89 22.70
CA THR A 230 -5.00 2.32 21.40
C THR A 230 -4.85 3.33 20.26
N SER A 231 -4.42 4.52 20.54
CA SER A 231 -4.26 5.58 19.54
C SER A 231 -3.20 6.60 19.95
N CYS A 232 -2.57 7.21 18.98
CA CYS A 232 -1.80 8.43 19.11
C CYS A 232 -2.73 9.69 19.21
#